data_b32a6d0939121f9bd21d9dd80ea84e57
#
_entry.id   b32a6d0939121f9bd21d9dd80ea84e57
#
_cell.length_a   1.000
_cell.length_b   1.000
_cell.length_c   1.000
_cell.angle_alpha   90.00
_cell.angle_beta   90.00
_cell.angle_gamma   90.00
#
_symmetry.space_group_name_H-M   'P 1'
#
loop_
_entity.id
_entity.type
_entity.pdbx_description
1 polymer ?
#
loop_
_entity_poly.entity_id
_entity_poly.type
_entity_poly.pdbx_seq_one_letter_code
_entity_poly.pdbx_strand_id
1 'polypeptide(L)'
;MTTILEDPYGYGRVKKDDSGNALAIVEEKDASADEKNIKEIFTGVLCGQKELIEEGLTELNNDNAAGEFYLTDLVSIISKKGFKIKTYNASNDEVKGANSKAELTQLEGIYRAMKSEELINNGVTVADPARLDIRGEVVAGIDCLIDVNVILEGNVTLGDNVHIGPNTILKNVTIGNNSKIEAFSHLESATVGDGCVIGPYARLREGSNIENSAKVGNFVETKNTTLGNGSKANHFTYLGDTEVGTSTNIGAGTITCNYDGTNKHKTTIGDESFIGSNTSLVAPVTIGSNATVAAGSVITKDVPDGALGVGRSKQNNKENWSKKKD
;
A
#
# COMPACT_ATOMS: atom_id res chain seq x y z
N MET A 1 -15.94 14.04 -25.01
CA MET A 1 -14.46 14.02 -24.85
C MET A 1 -13.85 13.33 -26.05
N THR A 2 -12.72 13.81 -26.53
CA THR A 2 -12.03 13.31 -27.72
C THR A 2 -10.54 13.17 -27.46
N THR A 3 -9.83 12.42 -28.29
CA THR A 3 -8.36 12.43 -28.31
C THR A 3 -7.88 12.26 -29.75
N ILE A 4 -6.59 12.54 -30.01
CA ILE A 4 -5.97 12.43 -31.32
C ILE A 4 -5.04 11.23 -31.32
N LEU A 5 -5.30 10.24 -32.18
CA LEU A 5 -4.45 9.05 -32.34
C LEU A 5 -3.70 9.10 -33.67
N GLU A 6 -2.48 8.59 -33.66
CA GLU A 6 -1.71 8.39 -34.92
C GLU A 6 -2.38 7.32 -35.78
N ASP A 7 -2.81 6.23 -35.18
CA ASP A 7 -3.63 5.19 -35.81
C ASP A 7 -5.00 5.12 -35.13
N PRO A 8 -6.04 5.73 -35.74
CA PRO A 8 -7.40 5.75 -35.18
C PRO A 8 -8.23 4.52 -35.55
N TYR A 9 -7.65 3.48 -36.13
CA TYR A 9 -8.38 2.28 -36.56
C TYR A 9 -9.24 1.67 -35.47
N GLY A 10 -10.49 1.35 -35.79
CA GLY A 10 -11.44 0.75 -34.86
C GLY A 10 -12.24 1.72 -33.98
N TYR A 11 -11.95 3.01 -34.04
CA TYR A 11 -12.64 4.03 -33.22
C TYR A 11 -13.63 4.86 -34.05
N GLY A 12 -14.61 5.51 -33.41
CA GLY A 12 -15.49 6.50 -34.01
C GLY A 12 -14.76 7.80 -34.29
N ARG A 13 -14.82 8.31 -35.55
CA ARG A 13 -14.18 9.55 -36.00
C ARG A 13 -15.04 10.77 -35.74
N VAL A 14 -14.47 11.84 -35.20
CA VAL A 14 -15.20 13.06 -34.87
C VAL A 14 -15.16 14.04 -36.05
N LYS A 15 -16.29 14.20 -36.72
CA LYS A 15 -16.46 15.23 -37.79
C LYS A 15 -16.76 16.57 -37.16
N LYS A 16 -16.14 17.63 -37.66
CA LYS A 16 -16.30 19.00 -37.16
C LYS A 16 -16.70 19.98 -38.29
N ASP A 17 -17.35 21.05 -37.91
CA ASP A 17 -17.50 22.23 -38.75
C ASP A 17 -16.23 23.11 -38.76
N ASP A 18 -16.22 24.12 -39.62
CA ASP A 18 -15.10 25.08 -39.73
C ASP A 18 -14.86 25.88 -38.43
N SER A 19 -15.80 25.89 -37.52
CA SER A 19 -15.71 26.52 -36.20
C SER A 19 -15.26 25.57 -35.10
N GLY A 20 -14.94 24.29 -35.43
CA GLY A 20 -14.47 23.27 -34.52
C GLY A 20 -15.58 22.64 -33.64
N ASN A 21 -16.85 22.82 -33.98
CA ASN A 21 -17.92 22.09 -33.28
C ASN A 21 -18.09 20.70 -33.86
N ALA A 22 -18.38 19.71 -33.04
CA ALA A 22 -18.66 18.37 -33.52
C ALA A 22 -20.01 18.30 -34.23
N LEU A 23 -20.02 17.78 -35.46
CA LEU A 23 -21.18 17.55 -36.28
C LEU A 23 -21.72 16.13 -36.18
N ALA A 24 -20.80 15.14 -36.10
CA ALA A 24 -21.12 13.75 -36.04
C ALA A 24 -19.92 12.96 -35.50
N ILE A 25 -20.20 11.77 -35.00
CA ILE A 25 -19.19 10.72 -34.79
C ILE A 25 -19.53 9.61 -35.78
N VAL A 26 -18.56 9.21 -36.59
CA VAL A 26 -18.76 8.16 -37.60
C VAL A 26 -17.95 6.95 -37.21
N GLU A 27 -18.64 5.84 -36.99
CA GLU A 27 -18.00 4.57 -36.58
C GLU A 27 -17.11 4.00 -37.71
N GLU A 28 -16.07 3.23 -37.35
CA GLU A 28 -15.10 2.68 -38.30
C GLU A 28 -15.73 1.95 -39.49
N LYS A 29 -16.82 1.17 -39.23
CA LYS A 29 -17.49 0.35 -40.25
C LYS A 29 -18.28 1.20 -41.24
N ASP A 30 -18.77 2.37 -40.80
CA ASP A 30 -19.61 3.28 -41.59
C ASP A 30 -18.82 4.42 -42.21
N ALA A 31 -17.54 4.56 -41.84
CA ALA A 31 -16.68 5.65 -42.29
C ALA A 31 -16.23 5.48 -43.75
N SER A 32 -16.38 6.55 -44.56
CA SER A 32 -15.82 6.66 -45.87
C SER A 32 -14.26 6.71 -45.85
N ALA A 33 -13.62 6.58 -47.00
CA ALA A 33 -12.16 6.62 -47.09
C ALA A 33 -11.59 7.94 -46.54
N ASP A 34 -12.26 9.08 -46.79
CA ASP A 34 -11.83 10.38 -46.30
C ASP A 34 -12.04 10.51 -44.78
N GLU A 35 -13.15 10.01 -44.26
CA GLU A 35 -13.45 10.03 -42.84
C GLU A 35 -12.50 9.15 -42.01
N LYS A 36 -12.01 8.04 -42.57
CA LYS A 36 -10.98 7.21 -41.97
C LYS A 36 -9.64 7.90 -41.73
N ASN A 37 -9.38 8.99 -42.47
CA ASN A 37 -8.16 9.80 -42.29
C ASN A 37 -8.27 10.81 -41.13
N ILE A 38 -9.45 10.98 -40.53
CA ILE A 38 -9.65 11.81 -39.33
C ILE A 38 -8.96 11.12 -38.17
N LYS A 39 -8.01 11.81 -37.53
CA LYS A 39 -7.26 11.31 -36.39
C LYS A 39 -7.92 11.56 -35.05
N GLU A 40 -8.89 12.49 -35.00
CA GLU A 40 -9.63 12.76 -33.78
C GLU A 40 -10.75 11.73 -33.58
N ILE A 41 -10.67 11.05 -32.44
CA ILE A 41 -11.61 9.97 -32.11
C ILE A 41 -12.47 10.33 -30.90
N PHE A 42 -13.60 9.66 -30.80
CA PHE A 42 -14.48 9.70 -29.61
C PHE A 42 -14.00 8.69 -28.57
N THR A 43 -13.94 9.13 -27.32
CA THR A 43 -13.41 8.35 -26.20
C THR A 43 -14.48 7.55 -25.41
N GLY A 44 -15.74 7.60 -25.85
CA GLY A 44 -16.86 7.00 -25.11
C GLY A 44 -17.46 7.91 -24.02
N VAL A 45 -16.88 9.08 -23.76
CA VAL A 45 -17.36 10.01 -22.73
C VAL A 45 -18.11 11.17 -23.34
N LEU A 46 -19.38 11.31 -22.96
CA LEU A 46 -20.28 12.37 -23.38
C LEU A 46 -20.91 13.06 -22.16
N CYS A 47 -21.02 14.37 -22.22
CA CYS A 47 -21.73 15.17 -21.20
C CYS A 47 -22.59 16.21 -21.87
N GLY A 48 -23.81 16.42 -21.40
CA GLY A 48 -24.76 17.39 -21.93
C GLY A 48 -25.95 17.61 -21.01
N GLN A 49 -26.86 18.49 -21.46
CA GLN A 49 -28.12 18.69 -20.75
C GLN A 49 -28.96 17.42 -20.84
N LYS A 50 -29.53 17.03 -19.72
CA LYS A 50 -30.28 15.77 -19.58
C LYS A 50 -31.41 15.68 -20.59
N GLU A 51 -32.18 16.74 -20.74
CA GLU A 51 -33.36 16.83 -21.60
C GLU A 51 -32.99 16.62 -23.08
N LEU A 52 -31.88 17.21 -23.54
CA LEU A 52 -31.36 17.04 -24.91
C LEU A 52 -30.89 15.61 -25.16
N ILE A 53 -30.23 14.99 -24.18
CA ILE A 53 -29.79 13.60 -24.26
C ILE A 53 -31.00 12.67 -24.32
N GLU A 54 -31.97 12.82 -23.41
CA GLU A 54 -33.18 11.99 -23.36
C GLU A 54 -33.99 12.09 -24.66
N GLU A 55 -34.19 13.30 -25.16
CA GLU A 55 -34.89 13.54 -26.44
C GLU A 55 -34.11 12.86 -27.60
N GLY A 56 -32.80 13.07 -27.69
CA GLY A 56 -31.98 12.50 -28.76
C GLY A 56 -31.93 10.96 -28.72
N LEU A 57 -31.98 10.36 -27.53
CA LEU A 57 -32.02 8.90 -27.38
C LEU A 57 -33.29 8.28 -27.97
N THR A 58 -34.42 9.03 -27.98
CA THR A 58 -35.65 8.52 -28.61
C THR A 58 -35.60 8.50 -30.14
N GLU A 59 -34.66 9.23 -30.74
CA GLU A 59 -34.48 9.34 -32.19
C GLU A 59 -33.40 8.39 -32.74
N LEU A 60 -32.71 7.66 -31.87
CA LEU A 60 -31.73 6.66 -32.30
C LEU A 60 -32.40 5.57 -33.11
N ASN A 61 -31.70 5.11 -34.14
CA ASN A 61 -32.10 3.98 -34.95
C ASN A 61 -30.90 3.01 -35.16
N ASN A 62 -31.16 1.90 -35.80
CA ASN A 62 -30.14 0.88 -36.08
C ASN A 62 -29.87 0.75 -37.60
N ASP A 63 -30.13 1.79 -38.37
CA ASP A 63 -29.87 1.83 -39.82
C ASP A 63 -28.40 2.19 -40.08
N ASN A 64 -27.50 1.22 -39.78
CA ASN A 64 -26.07 1.33 -39.92
C ASN A 64 -25.45 -0.05 -40.29
N ALA A 65 -24.16 -0.09 -40.62
CA ALA A 65 -23.47 -1.30 -41.09
C ALA A 65 -23.48 -2.46 -40.06
N ALA A 66 -23.60 -2.18 -38.77
CA ALA A 66 -23.66 -3.19 -37.72
C ALA A 66 -25.08 -3.61 -37.33
N GLY A 67 -26.13 -2.84 -37.73
CA GLY A 67 -27.51 -3.05 -37.29
C GLY A 67 -27.74 -2.78 -35.79
N GLU A 68 -26.90 -1.96 -35.19
CA GLU A 68 -26.90 -1.68 -33.74
C GLU A 68 -27.30 -0.22 -33.47
N PHE A 69 -27.86 0.05 -32.29
CA PHE A 69 -28.11 1.43 -31.85
C PHE A 69 -26.79 2.06 -31.36
N TYR A 70 -26.29 3.04 -32.12
CA TYR A 70 -25.09 3.76 -31.76
C TYR A 70 -25.36 4.98 -30.90
N LEU A 71 -24.83 5.01 -29.67
CA LEU A 71 -24.89 6.21 -28.84
C LEU A 71 -24.18 7.41 -29.50
N THR A 72 -23.21 7.16 -30.35
CA THR A 72 -22.47 8.17 -31.10
C THR A 72 -23.34 8.96 -32.07
N ASP A 73 -24.46 8.39 -32.56
CA ASP A 73 -25.41 9.08 -33.42
C ASP A 73 -26.12 10.26 -32.73
N LEU A 74 -26.17 10.25 -31.42
CA LEU A 74 -26.67 11.33 -30.60
C LEU A 74 -26.01 12.68 -30.93
N VAL A 75 -24.70 12.67 -31.26
CA VAL A 75 -23.98 13.88 -31.66
C VAL A 75 -24.57 14.47 -32.96
N SER A 76 -24.84 13.63 -33.94
CA SER A 76 -25.43 14.10 -35.21
C SER A 76 -26.86 14.57 -35.06
N ILE A 77 -27.66 13.90 -34.22
CA ILE A 77 -29.04 14.26 -33.93
C ILE A 77 -29.10 15.64 -33.26
N ILE A 78 -28.33 15.84 -32.20
CA ILE A 78 -28.28 17.11 -31.47
C ILE A 78 -27.70 18.24 -32.31
N SER A 79 -26.68 17.98 -33.12
CA SER A 79 -26.08 18.94 -34.04
C SER A 79 -27.11 19.42 -35.11
N LYS A 80 -27.86 18.49 -35.70
CA LYS A 80 -28.94 18.80 -36.69
C LYS A 80 -30.06 19.64 -36.10
N LYS A 81 -30.31 19.60 -34.80
CA LYS A 81 -31.26 20.47 -34.09
C LYS A 81 -30.70 21.89 -33.87
N GLY A 82 -29.48 22.19 -34.31
CA GLY A 82 -28.85 23.50 -34.21
C GLY A 82 -28.04 23.74 -32.94
N PHE A 83 -27.86 22.72 -32.08
CA PHE A 83 -27.04 22.87 -30.89
C PHE A 83 -25.58 22.71 -31.22
N LYS A 84 -24.72 23.53 -30.58
CA LYS A 84 -23.25 23.48 -30.75
C LYS A 84 -22.66 22.51 -29.76
N ILE A 85 -21.94 21.49 -30.27
CA ILE A 85 -21.29 20.47 -29.47
C ILE A 85 -19.79 20.74 -29.48
N LYS A 86 -19.22 21.10 -28.32
CA LYS A 86 -17.80 21.32 -28.14
C LYS A 86 -17.09 20.00 -27.85
N THR A 87 -15.89 19.86 -28.35
CA THR A 87 -14.99 18.75 -28.00
C THR A 87 -14.01 19.21 -26.94
N TYR A 88 -13.71 18.33 -25.99
CA TYR A 88 -12.62 18.46 -25.05
C TYR A 88 -11.60 17.38 -25.38
N ASN A 89 -10.40 17.81 -25.78
CA ASN A 89 -9.32 16.90 -26.15
C ASN A 89 -8.54 16.52 -24.91
N ALA A 90 -8.61 15.25 -24.53
CA ALA A 90 -7.84 14.66 -23.44
C ALA A 90 -6.56 13.99 -23.94
N SER A 91 -5.60 13.79 -23.06
CA SER A 91 -4.41 13.01 -23.39
C SER A 91 -4.75 11.55 -23.69
N ASN A 92 -3.94 10.89 -24.51
CA ASN A 92 -4.16 9.49 -24.85
C ASN A 92 -4.14 8.58 -23.62
N ASP A 93 -3.30 8.88 -22.64
CA ASP A 93 -3.14 8.08 -21.45
C ASP A 93 -4.36 8.17 -20.49
N GLU A 94 -5.04 9.33 -20.50
CA GLU A 94 -6.26 9.52 -19.70
C GLU A 94 -7.50 8.76 -20.23
N VAL A 95 -7.51 8.49 -21.54
CA VAL A 95 -8.71 7.94 -22.21
C VAL A 95 -8.51 6.55 -22.79
N LYS A 96 -7.33 5.99 -22.63
CA LYS A 96 -7.00 4.65 -23.15
C LYS A 96 -7.81 3.59 -22.43
N GLY A 97 -8.58 2.80 -23.20
CA GLY A 97 -9.32 1.65 -22.72
C GLY A 97 -8.52 0.35 -22.83
N ALA A 98 -8.97 -0.70 -22.15
CA ALA A 98 -8.39 -2.05 -22.26
C ALA A 98 -9.48 -3.06 -22.60
N ASN A 99 -9.30 -3.79 -23.71
CA ASN A 99 -10.15 -4.90 -24.16
C ASN A 99 -9.46 -6.26 -23.99
N SER A 100 -8.18 -6.26 -23.61
CA SER A 100 -7.37 -7.46 -23.42
C SER A 100 -6.52 -7.37 -22.15
N LYS A 101 -6.04 -8.53 -21.65
CA LYS A 101 -5.10 -8.57 -20.52
C LYS A 101 -3.79 -7.85 -20.82
N ALA A 102 -3.33 -7.90 -22.06
CA ALA A 102 -2.12 -7.18 -22.48
C ALA A 102 -2.31 -5.65 -22.39
N GLU A 103 -3.44 -5.14 -22.87
CA GLU A 103 -3.77 -3.72 -22.77
C GLU A 103 -3.97 -3.29 -21.32
N LEU A 104 -4.62 -4.11 -20.48
CA LEU A 104 -4.74 -3.85 -19.05
C LEU A 104 -3.37 -3.72 -18.39
N THR A 105 -2.43 -4.61 -18.69
CA THR A 105 -1.06 -4.52 -18.17
C THR A 105 -0.35 -3.23 -18.59
N GLN A 106 -0.59 -2.76 -19.82
CA GLN A 106 -0.05 -1.48 -20.28
C GLN A 106 -0.66 -0.30 -19.48
N LEU A 107 -1.98 -0.32 -19.25
CA LEU A 107 -2.66 0.72 -18.45
C LEU A 107 -2.17 0.75 -17.01
N GLU A 108 -1.96 -0.40 -16.38
CA GLU A 108 -1.36 -0.47 -15.04
C GLU A 108 0.05 0.13 -15.02
N GLY A 109 0.84 -0.09 -16.07
CA GLY A 109 2.16 0.52 -16.22
C GLY A 109 2.09 2.06 -16.32
N ILE A 110 1.17 2.58 -17.10
CA ILE A 110 0.91 4.03 -17.25
C ILE A 110 0.48 4.61 -15.89
N TYR A 111 -0.48 3.98 -15.22
CA TYR A 111 -0.98 4.44 -13.91
C TYR A 111 0.14 4.49 -12.86
N ARG A 112 0.97 3.44 -12.76
CA ARG A 112 2.12 3.42 -11.85
C ARG A 112 3.13 4.53 -12.13
N ALA A 113 3.42 4.78 -13.41
CA ALA A 113 4.30 5.87 -13.81
C ALA A 113 3.74 7.25 -13.39
N MET A 114 2.45 7.50 -13.64
CA MET A 114 1.77 8.72 -13.21
C MET A 114 1.83 8.92 -11.70
N LYS A 115 1.52 7.86 -10.92
CA LYS A 115 1.56 7.93 -9.44
C LYS A 115 2.99 8.14 -8.90
N SER A 116 3.99 7.55 -9.53
CA SER A 116 5.39 7.79 -9.18
C SER A 116 5.81 9.23 -9.48
N GLU A 117 5.40 9.78 -10.62
CA GLU A 117 5.67 11.16 -10.99
C GLU A 117 4.97 12.15 -10.04
N GLU A 118 3.73 11.87 -9.64
CA GLU A 118 3.00 12.65 -8.63
C GLU A 118 3.79 12.74 -7.31
N LEU A 119 4.31 11.61 -6.81
CA LEU A 119 5.13 11.59 -5.59
C LEU A 119 6.41 12.40 -5.75
N ILE A 120 7.11 12.26 -6.90
CA ILE A 120 8.35 13.00 -7.18
C ILE A 120 8.08 14.51 -7.22
N ASN A 121 7.01 14.93 -7.90
CA ASN A 121 6.63 16.34 -7.98
C ASN A 121 6.22 16.92 -6.62
N ASN A 122 5.79 16.08 -5.68
CA ASN A 122 5.47 16.45 -4.30
C ASN A 122 6.67 16.36 -3.34
N GLY A 123 7.89 16.18 -3.85
CA GLY A 123 9.12 16.24 -3.04
C GLY A 123 9.60 14.90 -2.49
N VAL A 124 9.13 13.78 -3.04
CA VAL A 124 9.61 12.43 -2.69
C VAL A 124 10.74 12.03 -3.64
N THR A 125 11.83 11.52 -3.13
CA THR A 125 12.87 10.86 -3.92
C THR A 125 12.51 9.41 -4.16
N VAL A 126 12.29 9.01 -5.41
CA VAL A 126 12.07 7.63 -5.83
C VAL A 126 13.32 7.14 -6.56
N ALA A 127 13.98 6.12 -6.04
CA ALA A 127 15.27 5.64 -6.57
C ALA A 127 15.15 5.11 -8.01
N ASP A 128 14.06 4.40 -8.31
CA ASP A 128 13.72 3.91 -9.66
C ASP A 128 12.19 3.84 -9.81
N PRO A 129 11.57 4.81 -10.50
CA PRO A 129 10.11 4.84 -10.69
C PRO A 129 9.54 3.59 -11.37
N ALA A 130 10.30 2.92 -12.24
CA ALA A 130 9.85 1.70 -12.91
C ALA A 130 9.77 0.48 -11.98
N ARG A 131 10.39 0.58 -10.81
CA ARG A 131 10.47 -0.48 -9.78
C ARG A 131 9.68 -0.13 -8.51
N LEU A 132 8.84 0.87 -8.55
CA LEU A 132 7.88 1.21 -7.51
C LEU A 132 6.49 0.72 -7.94
N ASP A 133 5.85 -0.09 -7.10
CA ASP A 133 4.52 -0.62 -7.36
C ASP A 133 3.49 0.00 -6.39
N ILE A 134 2.63 0.85 -6.94
CA ILE A 134 1.58 1.54 -6.17
C ILE A 134 0.22 0.91 -6.50
N ARG A 135 -0.43 0.37 -5.49
CA ARG A 135 -1.72 -0.33 -5.57
C ARG A 135 -2.76 0.27 -4.64
N GLY A 136 -2.92 1.58 -4.70
CA GLY A 136 -3.85 2.32 -3.84
C GLY A 136 -3.47 3.79 -3.72
N GLU A 137 -3.85 4.40 -2.60
CA GLU A 137 -3.58 5.81 -2.33
C GLU A 137 -2.35 5.98 -1.44
N VAL A 138 -1.44 6.85 -1.86
CA VAL A 138 -0.21 7.17 -1.13
C VAL A 138 -0.16 8.67 -0.88
N VAL A 139 -0.04 9.03 0.39
CA VAL A 139 0.23 10.41 0.82
C VAL A 139 1.59 10.42 1.49
N ALA A 140 2.51 11.23 1.01
CA ALA A 140 3.84 11.35 1.56
C ALA A 140 4.18 12.81 1.88
N GLY A 141 4.89 13.02 2.99
CA GLY A 141 5.51 14.29 3.32
C GLY A 141 6.73 14.58 2.43
N ILE A 142 7.40 15.67 2.70
CA ILE A 142 8.59 16.11 1.96
C ILE A 142 9.84 15.31 2.36
N ASP A 143 10.83 15.29 1.47
CA ASP A 143 12.15 14.67 1.69
C ASP A 143 12.09 13.16 2.02
N CYS A 144 11.00 12.49 1.65
CA CYS A 144 10.95 11.04 1.73
C CYS A 144 11.84 10.38 0.67
N LEU A 145 12.41 9.22 1.01
CA LEU A 145 13.14 8.37 0.07
C LEU A 145 12.47 7.01 -0.04
N ILE A 146 12.10 6.61 -1.26
CA ILE A 146 11.56 5.29 -1.56
C ILE A 146 12.53 4.55 -2.48
N ASP A 147 13.07 3.44 -2.00
CA ASP A 147 14.04 2.62 -2.71
C ASP A 147 13.36 1.65 -3.71
N VAL A 148 14.14 0.82 -4.38
CA VAL A 148 13.68 -0.08 -5.45
C VAL A 148 12.85 -1.26 -4.92
N ASN A 149 11.93 -1.75 -5.77
CA ASN A 149 11.07 -2.91 -5.48
C ASN A 149 10.17 -2.73 -4.25
N VAL A 150 9.80 -1.50 -3.94
CA VAL A 150 8.83 -1.20 -2.89
C VAL A 150 7.41 -1.39 -3.43
N ILE A 151 6.54 -2.01 -2.64
CA ILE A 151 5.12 -2.16 -2.93
C ILE A 151 4.33 -1.37 -1.90
N LEU A 152 3.50 -0.42 -2.37
CA LEU A 152 2.58 0.37 -1.56
C LEU A 152 1.16 -0.01 -1.90
N GLU A 153 0.43 -0.62 -0.95
CA GLU A 153 -0.92 -1.17 -1.18
C GLU A 153 -1.95 -0.56 -0.22
N GLY A 154 -3.14 -0.30 -0.73
CA GLY A 154 -4.23 0.31 0.03
C GLY A 154 -3.93 1.78 0.39
N ASN A 155 -4.16 2.16 1.64
CA ASN A 155 -3.89 3.51 2.13
C ASN A 155 -2.54 3.56 2.84
N VAL A 156 -1.56 4.25 2.25
CA VAL A 156 -0.23 4.43 2.83
C VAL A 156 0.01 5.92 3.10
N THR A 157 0.32 6.24 4.35
CA THR A 157 0.66 7.62 4.75
C THR A 157 2.07 7.65 5.31
N LEU A 158 2.91 8.50 4.75
CA LEU A 158 4.28 8.74 5.19
C LEU A 158 4.40 10.20 5.68
N GLY A 159 4.98 10.39 6.85
CA GLY A 159 5.39 11.73 7.32
C GLY A 159 6.57 12.29 6.55
N ASP A 160 7.18 13.37 7.06
CA ASP A 160 8.36 13.96 6.46
C ASP A 160 9.63 13.15 6.73
N ASN A 161 10.57 13.18 5.78
CA ASN A 161 11.88 12.54 5.92
C ASN A 161 11.81 11.05 6.27
N VAL A 162 10.82 10.35 5.72
CA VAL A 162 10.69 8.89 5.87
C VAL A 162 11.53 8.17 4.83
N HIS A 163 12.25 7.15 5.26
CA HIS A 163 13.08 6.33 4.37
C HIS A 163 12.53 4.90 4.28
N ILE A 164 12.14 4.47 3.08
CA ILE A 164 11.67 3.11 2.80
C ILE A 164 12.74 2.37 2.02
N GLY A 165 13.35 1.38 2.65
CA GLY A 165 14.39 0.54 2.06
C GLY A 165 13.86 -0.45 1.01
N PRO A 166 14.75 -1.06 0.22
CA PRO A 166 14.38 -1.88 -0.92
C PRO A 166 13.65 -3.17 -0.52
N ASN A 167 12.82 -3.67 -1.46
CA ASN A 167 12.03 -4.90 -1.28
C ASN A 167 11.08 -4.88 -0.06
N THR A 168 10.58 -3.72 0.28
CA THR A 168 9.64 -3.50 1.39
C THR A 168 8.20 -3.52 0.88
N ILE A 169 7.29 -4.09 1.67
CA ILE A 169 5.85 -4.09 1.38
C ILE A 169 5.13 -3.34 2.50
N LEU A 170 4.39 -2.30 2.12
CA LEU A 170 3.54 -1.51 3.02
C LEU A 170 2.09 -1.62 2.56
N LYS A 171 1.22 -2.10 3.46
CA LYS A 171 -0.21 -2.23 3.18
C LYS A 171 -1.05 -1.62 4.30
N ASN A 172 -1.84 -0.59 3.99
CA ASN A 172 -2.65 0.14 4.97
C ASN A 172 -1.83 0.58 6.19
N VAL A 173 -0.78 1.36 5.98
CA VAL A 173 0.22 1.72 7.00
C VAL A 173 0.33 3.23 7.14
N THR A 174 0.46 3.69 8.38
CA THR A 174 0.84 5.07 8.69
C THR A 174 2.23 5.09 9.33
N ILE A 175 3.14 5.91 8.81
CA ILE A 175 4.52 6.04 9.29
C ILE A 175 4.79 7.51 9.61
N GLY A 176 5.20 7.78 10.84
CA GLY A 176 5.56 9.10 11.34
C GLY A 176 6.90 9.62 10.81
N ASN A 177 7.17 10.89 11.11
CA ASN A 177 8.33 11.63 10.59
C ASN A 177 9.66 11.01 11.00
N ASN A 178 10.69 11.18 10.16
CA ASN A 178 12.07 10.75 10.44
C ASN A 178 12.21 9.24 10.72
N SER A 179 11.25 8.45 10.32
CA SER A 179 11.27 6.99 10.54
C SER A 179 11.89 6.26 9.37
N LYS A 180 12.51 5.12 9.67
CA LYS A 180 13.22 4.31 8.69
C LYS A 180 12.69 2.89 8.67
N ILE A 181 12.24 2.44 7.51
CA ILE A 181 11.86 1.06 7.25
C ILE A 181 12.99 0.42 6.44
N GLU A 182 13.70 -0.51 7.06
CA GLU A 182 14.83 -1.20 6.45
C GLU A 182 14.36 -2.29 5.48
N ALA A 183 15.27 -2.71 4.60
CA ALA A 183 15.02 -3.66 3.52
C ALA A 183 14.30 -4.94 3.95
N PHE A 184 13.50 -5.50 3.04
CA PHE A 184 12.79 -6.78 3.21
C PHE A 184 11.80 -6.79 4.37
N SER A 185 11.31 -5.65 4.82
CA SER A 185 10.29 -5.56 5.86
C SER A 185 8.89 -5.61 5.25
N HIS A 186 7.94 -6.20 5.97
CA HIS A 186 6.55 -6.26 5.55
C HIS A 186 5.64 -5.75 6.67
N LEU A 187 4.97 -4.65 6.41
CA LEU A 187 4.05 -3.98 7.33
C LEU A 187 2.63 -4.03 6.76
N GLU A 188 1.67 -4.44 7.57
CA GLU A 188 0.26 -4.54 7.18
C GLU A 188 -0.65 -4.07 8.31
N SER A 189 -1.51 -3.10 8.02
CA SER A 189 -2.49 -2.53 8.98
C SER A 189 -1.81 -2.15 10.31
N ALA A 190 -0.71 -1.41 10.20
CA ALA A 190 0.17 -1.04 11.30
C ALA A 190 0.41 0.46 11.36
N THR A 191 0.68 0.97 12.55
CA THR A 191 1.08 2.36 12.78
C THR A 191 2.50 2.39 13.34
N VAL A 192 3.31 3.28 12.81
CA VAL A 192 4.70 3.55 13.22
C VAL A 192 4.81 5.03 13.53
N GLY A 193 5.25 5.36 14.72
CA GLY A 193 5.46 6.74 15.18
C GLY A 193 6.69 7.40 14.58
N ASP A 194 7.08 8.54 15.16
CA ASP A 194 8.22 9.33 14.69
C ASP A 194 9.56 8.73 15.13
N GLY A 195 10.58 8.86 14.28
CA GLY A 195 11.95 8.49 14.60
C GLY A 195 12.17 6.99 14.84
N CYS A 196 11.28 6.15 14.36
CA CYS A 196 11.38 4.70 14.51
C CYS A 196 12.34 4.07 13.51
N VAL A 197 12.89 2.91 13.87
CA VAL A 197 13.68 2.07 12.96
C VAL A 197 13.07 0.67 12.94
N ILE A 198 12.59 0.25 11.76
CA ILE A 198 11.89 -1.03 11.56
C ILE A 198 12.66 -1.88 10.57
N GLY A 199 13.03 -3.09 10.96
CA GLY A 199 13.75 -4.03 10.11
C GLY A 199 15.27 -4.05 10.33
N PRO A 200 16.02 -4.67 9.37
CA PRO A 200 15.50 -5.37 8.19
C PRO A 200 14.76 -6.67 8.55
N TYR A 201 14.00 -7.20 7.57
CA TYR A 201 13.23 -8.45 7.76
C TYR A 201 12.25 -8.42 8.94
N ALA A 202 11.66 -7.26 9.24
CA ALA A 202 10.60 -7.15 10.25
C ALA A 202 9.23 -7.45 9.65
N ARG A 203 8.36 -8.08 10.44
CA ARG A 203 6.96 -8.32 10.10
C ARG A 203 6.05 -7.62 11.10
N LEU A 204 5.44 -6.51 10.72
CA LEU A 204 4.38 -5.88 11.49
C LEU A 204 3.03 -6.28 10.93
N ARG A 205 2.22 -6.96 11.74
CA ARG A 205 0.88 -7.42 11.36
C ARG A 205 -0.18 -6.47 11.94
N GLU A 206 -1.40 -6.74 11.53
CA GLU A 206 -2.59 -6.00 11.95
C GLU A 206 -2.60 -5.70 13.47
N GLY A 207 -2.93 -4.45 13.81
CA GLY A 207 -2.98 -3.96 15.18
C GLY A 207 -1.61 -3.69 15.81
N SER A 208 -0.53 -3.70 15.03
CA SER A 208 0.79 -3.28 15.53
C SER A 208 0.86 -1.76 15.61
N ASN A 209 1.18 -1.25 16.79
CA ASN A 209 1.40 0.17 17.08
C ASN A 209 2.80 0.35 17.66
N ILE A 210 3.70 0.91 16.87
CA ILE A 210 5.09 1.16 17.26
C ILE A 210 5.21 2.65 17.57
N GLU A 211 5.41 2.98 18.84
CA GLU A 211 5.47 4.37 19.28
C GLU A 211 6.81 5.04 18.97
N ASN A 212 6.91 6.35 19.25
CA ASN A 212 8.04 7.17 18.83
C ASN A 212 9.38 6.63 19.29
N SER A 213 10.39 6.74 18.45
CA SER A 213 11.78 6.36 18.72
C SER A 213 11.98 4.87 19.07
N ALA A 214 10.96 4.05 18.89
CA ALA A 214 11.05 2.62 19.14
C ALA A 214 11.77 1.89 18.00
N LYS A 215 12.32 0.69 18.31
CA LYS A 215 13.08 -0.11 17.34
C LYS A 215 12.56 -1.53 17.27
N VAL A 216 12.29 -1.99 16.07
CA VAL A 216 11.92 -3.36 15.74
C VAL A 216 12.96 -3.89 14.75
N GLY A 217 13.77 -4.85 15.14
CA GLY A 217 14.88 -5.33 14.33
C GLY A 217 14.58 -6.59 13.52
N ASN A 218 15.65 -7.34 13.17
CA ASN A 218 15.51 -8.45 12.24
C ASN A 218 14.75 -9.65 12.81
N PHE A 219 13.89 -10.21 11.94
CA PHE A 219 13.10 -11.40 12.24
C PHE A 219 12.25 -11.21 13.50
N VAL A 220 11.77 -10.00 13.70
CA VAL A 220 10.78 -9.68 14.73
C VAL A 220 9.42 -9.62 14.08
N GLU A 221 8.47 -10.36 14.66
CA GLU A 221 7.06 -10.31 14.26
C GLU A 221 6.23 -9.72 15.39
N THR A 222 5.36 -8.76 15.05
CA THR A 222 4.37 -8.18 15.98
C THR A 222 2.96 -8.38 15.44
N LYS A 223 2.00 -8.58 16.32
CA LYS A 223 0.57 -8.65 15.99
C LYS A 223 -0.26 -8.14 17.17
N ASN A 224 -1.18 -7.21 16.92
CA ASN A 224 -2.01 -6.64 17.96
C ASN A 224 -1.16 -6.24 19.20
N THR A 225 -0.12 -5.44 18.95
CA THR A 225 0.95 -5.16 19.92
C THR A 225 1.27 -3.68 19.90
N THR A 226 1.36 -3.09 21.09
CA THR A 226 1.94 -1.75 21.27
C THR A 226 3.36 -1.90 21.79
N LEU A 227 4.32 -1.28 21.09
CA LEU A 227 5.71 -1.12 21.54
C LEU A 227 5.93 0.34 21.92
N GLY A 228 6.06 0.62 23.21
CA GLY A 228 6.11 1.97 23.78
C GLY A 228 7.32 2.78 23.36
N ASN A 229 7.27 4.10 23.65
CA ASN A 229 8.28 5.05 23.24
C ASN A 229 9.70 4.62 23.63
N GLY A 230 10.62 4.64 22.66
CA GLY A 230 12.03 4.30 22.88
C GLY A 230 12.31 2.84 23.18
N SER A 231 11.30 1.97 23.18
CA SER A 231 11.44 0.55 23.45
C SER A 231 12.04 -0.21 22.29
N LYS A 232 12.65 -1.36 22.56
CA LYS A 232 13.44 -2.10 21.58
C LYS A 232 13.12 -3.60 21.60
N ALA A 233 12.85 -4.15 20.42
CA ALA A 233 12.77 -5.58 20.15
C ALA A 233 13.62 -5.87 18.90
N ASN A 234 14.91 -6.19 19.08
CA ASN A 234 15.85 -6.11 17.97
C ASN A 234 16.09 -7.41 17.21
N HIS A 235 15.77 -8.60 17.78
CA HIS A 235 16.19 -9.87 17.19
C HIS A 235 15.25 -11.02 17.51
N PHE A 236 14.81 -11.78 16.47
CA PHE A 236 14.18 -13.10 16.61
C PHE A 236 13.06 -13.16 17.68
N THR A 237 12.11 -12.27 17.62
CA THR A 237 11.12 -12.09 18.68
C THR A 237 9.72 -12.18 18.10
N TYR A 238 8.79 -12.83 18.82
CA TYR A 238 7.37 -12.75 18.55
C TYR A 238 6.65 -12.02 19.69
N LEU A 239 6.00 -10.91 19.35
CA LEU A 239 5.14 -10.15 20.25
C LEU A 239 3.70 -10.20 19.71
N GLY A 240 2.84 -10.98 20.35
CA GLY A 240 1.43 -11.11 20.00
C GLY A 240 0.54 -10.73 21.17
N ASP A 241 -0.51 -9.95 20.93
CA ASP A 241 -1.45 -9.46 21.93
C ASP A 241 -0.73 -8.86 23.17
N THR A 242 0.24 -7.95 22.91
CA THR A 242 1.19 -7.49 23.93
C THR A 242 1.19 -5.97 24.05
N GLU A 243 1.24 -5.46 25.26
CA GLU A 243 1.57 -4.07 25.57
C GLU A 243 2.96 -4.00 26.21
N VAL A 244 3.86 -3.25 25.58
CA VAL A 244 5.20 -2.95 26.09
C VAL A 244 5.29 -1.48 26.40
N GLY A 245 5.65 -1.16 27.62
CA GLY A 245 5.84 0.20 28.10
C GLY A 245 7.03 0.92 27.48
N THR A 246 7.32 2.12 27.97
CA THR A 246 8.35 3.02 27.48
C THR A 246 9.75 2.52 27.85
N SER A 247 10.76 2.77 27.01
CA SER A 247 12.19 2.48 27.27
C SER A 247 12.49 1.04 27.69
N THR A 248 11.65 0.10 27.31
CA THR A 248 11.78 -1.33 27.65
C THR A 248 12.59 -2.07 26.60
N ASN A 249 13.43 -2.98 27.05
CA ASN A 249 14.24 -3.82 26.17
C ASN A 249 13.76 -5.26 26.15
N ILE A 250 13.36 -5.73 24.95
CA ILE A 250 13.00 -7.12 24.70
C ILE A 250 14.21 -7.88 24.14
N GLY A 251 14.70 -8.86 24.90
CA GLY A 251 15.85 -9.68 24.52
C GLY A 251 15.56 -10.60 23.35
N ALA A 252 16.62 -10.94 22.61
CA ALA A 252 16.55 -11.83 21.45
C ALA A 252 15.90 -13.18 21.79
N GLY A 253 15.05 -13.70 20.92
CA GLY A 253 14.36 -14.98 21.12
C GLY A 253 13.23 -14.93 22.12
N THR A 254 12.78 -13.78 22.53
CA THR A 254 11.60 -13.64 23.41
C THR A 254 10.32 -13.97 22.66
N ILE A 255 9.46 -14.75 23.27
CA ILE A 255 8.13 -15.12 22.73
C ILE A 255 7.05 -14.84 23.74
N THR A 256 6.02 -14.09 23.36
CA THR A 256 4.78 -14.01 24.10
C THR A 256 3.89 -15.18 23.69
N CYS A 257 3.67 -16.13 24.61
CA CYS A 257 2.84 -17.30 24.36
C CYS A 257 1.37 -16.90 24.61
N ASN A 258 0.80 -16.21 23.62
CA ASN A 258 -0.51 -15.56 23.73
C ASN A 258 -1.71 -16.47 23.44
N TYR A 259 -1.50 -17.71 23.03
CA TYR A 259 -2.57 -18.63 22.64
C TYR A 259 -2.52 -19.93 23.44
N ASP A 260 -3.63 -20.31 24.08
CA ASP A 260 -3.75 -21.50 24.92
C ASP A 260 -4.31 -22.74 24.20
N GLY A 261 -4.53 -22.63 22.89
CA GLY A 261 -5.19 -23.65 22.07
C GLY A 261 -6.65 -23.33 21.76
N THR A 262 -7.27 -22.39 22.48
CA THR A 262 -8.65 -21.95 22.30
C THR A 262 -8.78 -20.43 22.29
N ASN A 263 -8.20 -19.75 23.26
CA ASN A 263 -8.30 -18.31 23.47
C ASN A 263 -6.94 -17.62 23.34
N LYS A 264 -6.99 -16.32 23.08
CA LYS A 264 -5.84 -15.44 23.15
C LYS A 264 -5.84 -14.65 24.45
N HIS A 265 -4.66 -14.49 25.00
CA HIS A 265 -4.43 -13.81 26.25
C HIS A 265 -3.37 -12.72 26.06
N LYS A 266 -3.47 -11.68 26.89
CA LYS A 266 -2.62 -10.50 26.82
C LYS A 266 -1.39 -10.65 27.69
N THR A 267 -0.25 -10.15 27.21
CA THR A 267 0.96 -9.89 27.97
C THR A 267 1.12 -8.39 28.16
N THR A 268 1.42 -7.97 29.39
CA THR A 268 1.74 -6.57 29.70
C THR A 268 3.14 -6.49 30.26
N ILE A 269 3.96 -5.58 29.74
CA ILE A 269 5.34 -5.33 30.18
C ILE A 269 5.45 -3.83 30.49
N GLY A 270 5.78 -3.51 31.73
CA GLY A 270 5.89 -2.13 32.21
C GLY A 270 7.09 -1.38 31.64
N ASP A 271 7.20 -0.11 32.02
CA ASP A 271 8.25 0.79 31.58
C ASP A 271 9.62 0.39 32.10
N GLU A 272 10.67 0.76 31.37
CA GLU A 272 12.07 0.59 31.76
C GLU A 272 12.44 -0.86 32.13
N SER A 273 11.69 -1.83 31.65
CA SER A 273 11.90 -3.24 31.98
C SER A 273 12.91 -3.90 31.04
N PHE A 274 13.56 -4.96 31.52
CA PHE A 274 14.52 -5.73 30.75
C PHE A 274 14.10 -7.20 30.68
N ILE A 275 13.74 -7.67 29.48
CA ILE A 275 13.45 -9.07 29.23
C ILE A 275 14.69 -9.73 28.68
N GLY A 276 15.24 -10.70 29.41
CA GLY A 276 16.42 -11.45 29.01
C GLY A 276 16.15 -12.33 27.78
N SER A 277 17.22 -12.63 27.02
CA SER A 277 17.09 -13.43 25.79
C SER A 277 16.52 -14.83 26.03
N ASN A 278 15.86 -15.39 25.00
CA ASN A 278 15.22 -16.71 25.03
C ASN A 278 14.20 -16.88 26.16
N THR A 279 13.43 -15.83 26.44
CA THR A 279 12.37 -15.84 27.44
C THR A 279 11.02 -16.20 26.79
N SER A 280 10.27 -17.09 27.43
CA SER A 280 8.87 -17.35 27.10
C SER A 280 7.98 -16.69 28.16
N LEU A 281 7.13 -15.76 27.72
CA LEU A 281 6.13 -15.11 28.56
C LEU A 281 4.77 -15.79 28.31
N VAL A 282 4.30 -16.59 29.25
CA VAL A 282 3.06 -17.37 29.11
C VAL A 282 1.89 -16.50 29.57
N ALA A 283 1.15 -15.98 28.60
CA ALA A 283 0.00 -15.11 28.86
C ALA A 283 -1.20 -15.90 29.46
N PRO A 284 -2.04 -15.26 30.29
CA PRO A 284 -1.93 -13.87 30.72
C PRO A 284 -0.81 -13.66 31.75
N VAL A 285 0.03 -12.64 31.56
CA VAL A 285 1.12 -12.33 32.48
C VAL A 285 1.47 -10.84 32.44
N THR A 286 1.81 -10.28 33.60
CA THR A 286 2.27 -8.90 33.76
C THR A 286 3.71 -8.89 34.27
N ILE A 287 4.56 -8.15 33.59
CA ILE A 287 5.90 -7.80 34.04
C ILE A 287 5.86 -6.33 34.46
N GLY A 288 6.15 -6.07 35.72
CA GLY A 288 6.11 -4.72 36.28
C GLY A 288 7.19 -3.80 35.73
N SER A 289 7.05 -2.51 36.00
CA SER A 289 8.03 -1.49 35.59
C SER A 289 9.37 -1.69 36.29
N ASN A 290 10.47 -1.36 35.62
CA ASN A 290 11.84 -1.56 36.12
C ASN A 290 12.16 -3.02 36.50
N ALA A 291 11.34 -3.98 36.06
CA ALA A 291 11.55 -5.37 36.34
C ALA A 291 12.56 -6.00 35.35
N THR A 292 13.27 -7.00 35.82
CA THR A 292 14.19 -7.77 34.98
C THR A 292 13.72 -9.22 34.91
N VAL A 293 13.67 -9.78 33.73
CA VAL A 293 13.49 -11.22 33.54
C VAL A 293 14.81 -11.85 33.12
N ALA A 294 15.26 -12.87 33.85
CA ALA A 294 16.50 -13.56 33.58
C ALA A 294 16.43 -14.33 32.24
N ALA A 295 17.49 -14.30 31.45
CA ALA A 295 17.56 -15.00 30.16
C ALA A 295 17.25 -16.51 30.31
N GLY A 296 16.57 -17.09 29.32
CA GLY A 296 16.19 -18.50 29.29
C GLY A 296 15.06 -18.86 30.26
N SER A 297 14.29 -17.88 30.72
CA SER A 297 13.18 -18.09 31.65
C SER A 297 11.87 -18.42 30.94
N VAL A 298 11.06 -19.27 31.56
CA VAL A 298 9.63 -19.44 31.24
C VAL A 298 8.83 -18.80 32.38
N ILE A 299 8.18 -17.68 32.10
CA ILE A 299 7.47 -16.88 33.09
C ILE A 299 5.98 -17.17 32.96
N THR A 300 5.39 -17.70 34.02
CA THR A 300 3.97 -18.11 34.14
C THR A 300 3.22 -17.38 35.21
N LYS A 301 3.85 -16.46 35.94
CA LYS A 301 3.28 -15.63 36.99
C LYS A 301 3.81 -14.22 36.85
N ASP A 302 3.04 -13.28 37.33
CA ASP A 302 3.41 -11.87 37.33
C ASP A 302 4.75 -11.62 38.04
N VAL A 303 5.52 -10.69 37.50
CA VAL A 303 6.79 -10.20 38.07
C VAL A 303 6.52 -8.79 38.59
N PRO A 304 6.64 -8.51 39.87
CA PRO A 304 6.38 -7.19 40.45
C PRO A 304 7.36 -6.12 39.94
N ASP A 305 7.01 -4.86 40.11
CA ASP A 305 7.88 -3.72 39.82
C ASP A 305 9.25 -3.87 40.49
N GLY A 306 10.32 -3.56 39.75
CA GLY A 306 11.71 -3.61 40.23
C GLY A 306 12.21 -5.01 40.58
N ALA A 307 11.43 -6.07 40.35
CA ALA A 307 11.82 -7.42 40.72
C ALA A 307 12.64 -8.15 39.65
N LEU A 308 13.35 -9.19 40.05
CA LEU A 308 14.01 -10.14 39.16
C LEU A 308 13.18 -11.43 39.06
N GLY A 309 12.58 -11.67 37.90
CA GLY A 309 11.91 -12.92 37.56
C GLY A 309 12.89 -13.97 37.03
N VAL A 310 12.95 -15.15 37.66
CA VAL A 310 13.80 -16.29 37.22
C VAL A 310 12.95 -17.54 37.13
N GLY A 311 12.66 -17.97 35.89
CA GLY A 311 11.83 -19.13 35.58
C GLY A 311 12.62 -20.24 34.86
N ARG A 312 13.81 -20.59 35.35
CA ARG A 312 14.66 -21.63 34.76
C ARG A 312 15.34 -22.49 35.81
N SER A 313 15.71 -23.71 35.43
CA SER A 313 16.45 -24.62 36.31
C SER A 313 17.84 -24.08 36.67
N LYS A 314 18.31 -24.43 37.88
CA LYS A 314 19.70 -24.14 38.26
C LYS A 314 20.64 -24.97 37.40
N GLN A 315 21.68 -24.35 36.89
CA GLN A 315 22.70 -25.04 36.08
C GLN A 315 23.41 -26.12 36.92
N ASN A 316 23.57 -27.30 36.32
CA ASN A 316 24.35 -28.40 36.88
C ASN A 316 25.37 -28.87 35.85
N ASN A 317 26.66 -28.79 36.19
CA ASN A 317 27.74 -29.25 35.36
C ASN A 317 28.11 -30.69 35.72
N LYS A 318 28.19 -31.57 34.73
CA LYS A 318 28.70 -32.94 34.85
C LYS A 318 30.13 -32.96 34.32
N GLU A 319 31.09 -33.08 35.21
CA GLU A 319 32.50 -33.18 34.83
C GLU A 319 32.76 -34.50 34.10
N ASN A 320 33.78 -34.50 33.20
CA ASN A 320 34.20 -35.65 32.40
C ASN A 320 33.10 -36.30 31.55
N TRP A 321 32.08 -35.47 31.12
CA TRP A 321 30.96 -35.93 30.28
C TRP A 321 31.40 -36.42 28.90
N SER A 322 32.39 -35.78 28.29
CA SER A 322 32.89 -36.20 26.99
C SER A 322 33.59 -37.56 27.12
N LYS A 323 33.06 -38.60 26.47
CA LYS A 323 33.75 -39.87 26.31
C LYS A 323 35.01 -39.61 25.52
N LYS A 324 36.22 -39.97 26.09
CA LYS A 324 37.43 -40.10 25.28
C LYS A 324 37.09 -41.14 24.21
N LYS A 325 37.25 -40.82 22.94
CA LYS A 325 37.34 -41.81 21.89
C LYS A 325 38.69 -42.48 22.09
N ASP A 326 38.69 -43.74 22.50
CA ASP A 326 39.85 -44.60 22.44
C ASP A 326 40.29 -44.80 20.98
#